data_48476aca88ef03a7713bf2cf9581d6ab
#
_entry.id   48476aca88ef03a7713bf2cf9581d6ab
#
_cell.length_a   1.000
_cell.length_b   1.000
_cell.length_c   1.000
_cell.angle_alpha   90.00
_cell.angle_beta   90.00
_cell.angle_gamma   90.00
#
_symmetry.space_group_name_H-M   'P 1'
#
loop_
_entity.id
_entity.type
_entity.pdbx_description
1 polymer ?
#
loop_
_entity_poly.entity_id
_entity_poly.type
_entity_poly.pdbx_seq_one_letter_code
_entity_poly.pdbx_strand_id
1 'polypeptide(L)'
;GLRSASLSNLDNRYVLDGKIYLDPRVNAKWALPRIGERKPLSIELSGGVGWHTKMPDISKLYPDLFYYDLIQLNFFSNENPAVNRMNVRTFVDDLTNYNLKAARNMKWEVRADFSIDDHRLLVTYFREKMTSGFRQGKSYTRYIYNRYSTEGLDPSTMTGPPDLADLTFTPDTILKVQSVHTNGSRILKEGVEFQYSSKRFPIIRTRLTVNGAWFRTTYNNSQPVYKRPSVVIDGRQIRYIGLYNEDDGYIRESFNTNFTFDTDIPRLKLGFSTSI
;
A
#
# COMPACT_ATOMS: atom_id res chain seq x y z
N GLY A 1 -5.37 23.59 -0.98
CA GLY A 1 -4.91 23.36 0.40
C GLY A 1 -3.42 23.47 0.52
N LEU A 2 -2.96 23.88 1.67
CA LEU A 2 -1.54 23.92 2.05
C LEU A 2 -1.32 22.82 3.08
N ARG A 3 -0.30 21.99 2.88
CA ARG A 3 0.15 21.01 3.88
C ARG A 3 1.63 21.20 4.13
N SER A 4 2.02 21.32 5.39
CA SER A 4 3.42 21.37 5.79
C SER A 4 3.74 20.17 6.67
N ALA A 5 4.95 19.68 6.55
CA ALA A 5 5.54 18.67 7.43
C ALA A 5 6.48 19.36 8.43
N SER A 6 5.96 20.27 9.23
CA SER A 6 6.70 20.82 10.36
C SER A 6 6.26 20.07 11.61
N LEU A 7 6.90 18.96 11.89
CA LEU A 7 6.80 18.30 13.18
C LEU A 7 7.96 18.83 14.02
N SER A 8 7.66 19.55 15.10
CA SER A 8 8.63 20.18 16.01
C SER A 8 9.67 19.21 16.59
N ASN A 9 9.48 17.92 16.43
CA ASN A 9 10.35 16.84 16.92
C ASN A 9 10.81 15.90 15.80
N LEU A 10 10.64 16.26 14.52
CA LEU A 10 11.16 15.45 13.43
C LEU A 10 12.68 15.60 13.38
N ASP A 11 13.37 14.46 13.31
CA ASP A 11 14.81 14.45 13.13
C ASP A 11 15.17 15.17 11.82
N ASN A 12 16.10 16.13 11.86
CA ASN A 12 16.54 16.93 10.71
C ASN A 12 17.14 16.10 9.57
N ARG A 13 17.44 14.82 9.79
CA ARG A 13 17.86 13.86 8.75
C ARG A 13 16.76 13.54 7.76
N TYR A 14 15.49 13.74 8.12
CA TYR A 14 14.38 13.46 7.21
C TYR A 14 14.31 14.46 6.06
N VAL A 15 14.30 13.97 4.83
CA VAL A 15 14.06 14.80 3.64
C VAL A 15 12.69 15.49 3.68
N LEU A 16 11.77 14.96 4.47
CA LEU A 16 10.41 15.47 4.65
C LEU A 16 10.37 16.72 5.51
N ASP A 17 11.38 16.93 6.40
CA ASP A 17 11.37 18.06 7.34
C ASP A 17 11.37 19.41 6.62
N GLY A 18 10.57 20.34 7.12
CA GLY A 18 10.40 21.68 6.56
C GLY A 18 9.77 21.72 5.15
N LYS A 19 9.36 20.60 4.56
CA LYS A 19 8.73 20.59 3.23
C LYS A 19 7.29 21.10 3.27
N ILE A 20 6.98 21.98 2.32
CA ILE A 20 5.64 22.51 2.10
C ILE A 20 5.07 21.86 0.84
N TYR A 21 3.86 21.34 0.94
CA TYR A 21 3.13 20.74 -0.17
C TYR A 21 1.87 21.56 -0.47
N LEU A 22 1.75 21.96 -1.72
CA LEU A 22 0.56 22.65 -2.22
C LEU A 22 -0.36 21.61 -2.86
N ASP A 23 -1.64 21.65 -2.48
CA ASP A 23 -2.72 20.83 -3.03
C ASP A 23 -3.73 21.73 -3.76
N PRO A 24 -3.37 22.30 -4.93
CA PRO A 24 -4.25 23.14 -5.70
C PRO A 24 -5.40 22.30 -6.28
N ARG A 25 -6.57 22.95 -6.44
CA ARG A 25 -7.76 22.38 -7.08
C ARG A 25 -8.40 23.42 -7.95
N VAL A 26 -8.79 23.02 -9.15
CA VAL A 26 -9.52 23.84 -10.10
C VAL A 26 -10.72 23.04 -10.59
N ASN A 27 -11.91 23.64 -10.55
CA ASN A 27 -13.12 23.05 -11.10
C ASN A 27 -13.76 24.07 -12.03
N ALA A 28 -14.34 23.58 -13.11
CA ALA A 28 -15.08 24.37 -14.07
C ALA A 28 -16.42 23.68 -14.35
N LYS A 29 -17.43 24.50 -14.64
CA LYS A 29 -18.77 24.05 -14.97
C LYS A 29 -19.31 24.94 -16.07
N TRP A 30 -19.90 24.33 -17.08
CA TRP A 30 -20.48 24.99 -18.22
C TRP A 30 -21.84 24.38 -18.54
N ALA A 31 -22.90 25.20 -18.42
CA ALA A 31 -24.25 24.85 -18.83
C ALA A 31 -24.45 25.32 -20.28
N LEU A 32 -24.72 24.38 -21.17
CA LEU A 32 -25.04 24.70 -22.56
C LEU A 32 -26.45 25.25 -22.68
N PRO A 33 -26.75 26.10 -23.70
CA PRO A 33 -28.11 26.50 -24.01
C PRO A 33 -29.03 25.30 -24.19
N ARG A 34 -30.26 25.38 -23.70
CA ARG A 34 -31.24 24.33 -23.85
C ARG A 34 -31.61 24.13 -25.33
N ILE A 35 -31.73 22.90 -25.77
CA ILE A 35 -32.01 22.53 -27.14
C ILE A 35 -33.46 21.97 -27.21
N GLY A 36 -34.30 22.55 -28.07
CA GLY A 36 -35.69 22.13 -28.27
C GLY A 36 -36.71 22.95 -27.46
N GLU A 37 -37.93 23.06 -27.95
CA GLU A 37 -38.98 23.93 -27.39
C GLU A 37 -39.91 23.22 -26.38
N ARG A 38 -40.43 22.03 -26.75
CA ARG A 38 -41.43 21.31 -25.93
C ARG A 38 -40.82 20.48 -24.81
N LYS A 39 -39.69 19.81 -25.08
CA LYS A 39 -38.91 19.00 -24.10
C LYS A 39 -37.45 19.35 -24.24
N PRO A 40 -37.04 20.48 -23.67
CA PRO A 40 -35.68 20.95 -23.90
C PRO A 40 -34.64 19.98 -23.29
N LEU A 41 -33.70 19.57 -24.12
CA LEU A 41 -32.50 18.88 -23.67
C LEU A 41 -31.59 19.88 -22.96
N SER A 42 -31.28 19.62 -21.72
CA SER A 42 -30.25 20.36 -20.95
C SER A 42 -28.99 19.53 -20.90
N ILE A 43 -27.88 20.16 -21.25
CA ILE A 43 -26.55 19.57 -21.17
C ILE A 43 -25.68 20.43 -20.30
N GLU A 44 -25.04 19.83 -19.30
CA GLU A 44 -24.12 20.48 -18.43
C GLU A 44 -22.80 19.70 -18.40
N LEU A 45 -21.71 20.39 -18.70
CA LEU A 45 -20.38 19.85 -18.63
C LEU A 45 -19.69 20.39 -17.38
N SER A 46 -19.03 19.52 -16.65
CA SER A 46 -18.18 19.93 -15.53
C SER A 46 -16.91 19.12 -15.52
N GLY A 47 -15.88 19.68 -14.93
CA GLY A 47 -14.61 18.99 -14.81
C GLY A 47 -13.74 19.63 -13.77
N GLY A 48 -12.75 18.89 -13.32
CA GLY A 48 -11.82 19.38 -12.32
C GLY A 48 -10.52 18.64 -12.33
N VAL A 49 -9.50 19.30 -11.82
CA VAL A 49 -8.18 18.72 -11.56
C VAL A 49 -7.73 19.16 -10.17
N GLY A 50 -7.13 18.23 -9.45
CA GLY A 50 -6.60 18.53 -8.12
C GLY A 50 -5.48 17.61 -7.70
N TRP A 51 -4.70 18.11 -6.78
CA TRP A 51 -3.64 17.37 -6.12
C TRP A 51 -3.99 17.10 -4.68
N HIS A 52 -3.52 15.98 -4.19
CA HIS A 52 -3.66 15.58 -2.79
C HIS A 52 -2.36 14.99 -2.29
N THR A 53 -1.91 15.50 -1.16
CA THR A 53 -0.69 15.03 -0.48
C THR A 53 -1.08 14.26 0.77
N LYS A 54 -0.52 13.05 0.93
CA LYS A 54 -0.63 12.23 2.14
C LYS A 54 0.73 12.16 2.81
N MET A 55 0.80 12.61 4.06
CA MET A 55 2.00 12.45 4.88
C MET A 55 2.17 10.99 5.32
N PRO A 56 3.40 10.51 5.53
CA PRO A 56 3.61 9.20 6.14
C PRO A 56 3.11 9.19 7.58
N ASP A 57 2.57 8.07 7.99
CA ASP A 57 2.16 7.85 9.37
C ASP A 57 3.41 7.72 10.26
N ILE A 58 3.24 7.95 11.55
CA ILE A 58 4.35 7.94 12.53
C ILE A 58 5.11 6.60 12.55
N SER A 59 4.39 5.50 12.40
CA SER A 59 4.97 4.15 12.33
C SER A 59 5.87 3.91 11.10
N LYS A 60 5.73 4.74 10.04
CA LYS A 60 6.60 4.69 8.86
C LYS A 60 7.84 5.57 9.02
N LEU A 61 7.73 6.62 9.84
CA LEU A 61 8.84 7.51 10.15
C LEU A 61 9.74 6.94 11.26
N TYR A 62 9.13 6.32 12.26
CA TYR A 62 9.80 5.75 13.41
C TYR A 62 9.45 4.27 13.53
N PRO A 63 10.00 3.40 12.66
CA PRO A 63 9.83 1.96 12.83
C PRO A 63 10.58 1.50 14.07
N ASP A 64 10.11 0.42 14.67
CA ASP A 64 10.81 -0.23 15.77
C ASP A 64 12.19 -0.72 15.32
N LEU A 65 13.14 -0.71 16.24
CA LEU A 65 14.43 -1.32 15.99
C LEU A 65 14.29 -2.81 15.76
N PHE A 66 15.02 -3.32 14.80
CA PHE A 66 15.04 -4.74 14.50
C PHE A 66 16.16 -5.44 15.24
N TYR A 67 15.80 -6.38 16.13
CA TYR A 67 16.74 -7.19 16.88
C TYR A 67 16.88 -8.56 16.22
N TYR A 68 18.10 -8.99 16.01
CA TYR A 68 18.38 -10.28 15.41
C TYR A 68 19.44 -11.05 16.18
N ASP A 69 19.02 -12.17 16.80
CA ASP A 69 19.86 -13.01 17.63
C ASP A 69 20.46 -14.15 16.82
N LEU A 70 21.76 -14.28 16.84
CA LEU A 70 22.53 -15.36 16.24
C LEU A 70 23.21 -16.19 17.29
N ILE A 71 22.90 -17.49 17.32
CA ILE A 71 23.51 -18.43 18.24
C ILE A 71 24.96 -18.65 17.81
N GLN A 72 25.89 -18.25 18.65
CA GLN A 72 27.33 -18.42 18.48
C GLN A 72 27.80 -19.76 19.04
N LEU A 73 27.25 -20.15 20.20
CA LEU A 73 27.50 -21.42 20.87
C LEU A 73 26.18 -21.98 21.38
N ASN A 74 25.98 -23.25 21.21
CA ASN A 74 24.90 -24.01 21.85
C ASN A 74 25.52 -25.35 22.32
N PHE A 75 25.89 -25.40 23.60
CA PHE A 75 26.41 -26.58 24.24
C PHE A 75 25.42 -27.05 25.31
N PHE A 76 24.95 -28.29 25.14
CA PHE A 76 23.90 -28.83 25.99
C PHE A 76 24.22 -30.31 26.33
N SER A 77 24.18 -30.63 27.61
CA SER A 77 24.33 -32.01 28.13
C SER A 77 23.19 -32.32 29.09
N ASN A 78 22.55 -33.47 28.86
CA ASN A 78 21.53 -34.03 29.76
C ASN A 78 22.17 -34.64 31.01
N GLU A 79 23.39 -35.17 30.89
CA GLU A 79 24.11 -35.84 31.96
C GLU A 79 24.68 -34.85 32.98
N ASN A 80 25.15 -33.72 32.52
CA ASN A 80 25.67 -32.65 33.38
C ASN A 80 25.07 -31.28 32.99
N PRO A 81 23.87 -30.95 33.47
CA PRO A 81 23.24 -29.68 33.15
C PRO A 81 24.02 -28.43 33.62
N ALA A 82 24.94 -28.57 34.59
CA ALA A 82 25.72 -27.48 35.10
C ALA A 82 26.72 -26.88 34.08
N VAL A 83 27.03 -27.62 33.00
CA VAL A 83 27.94 -27.16 31.95
C VAL A 83 27.20 -26.58 30.74
N ASN A 84 25.88 -26.56 30.76
CA ASN A 84 25.10 -26.05 29.64
C ASN A 84 25.33 -24.57 29.39
N ARG A 85 25.60 -24.21 28.15
CA ARG A 85 25.80 -22.81 27.74
C ARG A 85 25.23 -22.53 26.38
N MET A 86 24.42 -21.48 26.31
CA MET A 86 24.03 -20.86 25.04
C MET A 86 24.64 -19.46 24.99
N ASN A 87 25.36 -19.14 23.92
CA ASN A 87 25.85 -17.79 23.68
C ASN A 87 25.21 -17.24 22.41
N VAL A 88 24.68 -16.05 22.50
CA VAL A 88 23.95 -15.37 21.41
C VAL A 88 24.61 -14.03 21.16
N ARG A 89 24.77 -13.69 19.87
CA ARG A 89 25.13 -12.33 19.45
C ARG A 89 23.90 -11.65 18.88
N THR A 90 23.49 -10.59 19.52
CA THR A 90 22.40 -9.74 19.06
C THR A 90 22.92 -8.65 18.13
N PHE A 91 22.28 -8.50 16.97
CA PHE A 91 22.45 -7.37 16.07
C PHE A 91 21.22 -6.49 16.17
N VAL A 92 21.43 -5.17 16.12
CA VAL A 92 20.36 -4.18 16.22
C VAL A 92 20.44 -3.29 14.99
N ASP A 93 19.37 -3.27 14.18
CA ASP A 93 19.29 -2.46 12.97
C ASP A 93 18.20 -1.40 13.11
N ASP A 94 18.53 -0.19 12.72
CA ASP A 94 17.58 0.90 12.49
C ASP A 94 17.05 0.80 11.05
N LEU A 95 15.77 0.50 10.91
CA LEU A 95 15.09 0.37 9.62
C LEU A 95 14.47 1.69 9.12
N THR A 96 14.83 2.80 9.71
CA THR A 96 14.33 4.12 9.37
C THR A 96 14.77 4.55 7.97
N ASN A 97 13.80 4.93 7.15
CA ASN A 97 14.09 5.52 5.85
C ASN A 97 13.98 7.06 5.92
N TYR A 98 15.09 7.73 6.14
CA TYR A 98 15.14 9.20 6.18
C TYR A 98 14.82 9.87 4.84
N ASN A 99 14.84 9.12 3.72
CA ASN A 99 14.48 9.61 2.39
C ASN A 99 12.98 9.48 2.07
N LEU A 100 12.16 9.09 3.05
CA LEU A 100 10.73 8.95 2.86
C LEU A 100 10.10 10.33 2.59
N LYS A 101 9.31 10.41 1.52
CA LYS A 101 8.61 11.63 1.07
C LYS A 101 7.12 11.48 1.25
N ALA A 102 6.38 12.59 1.24
CA ALA A 102 4.93 12.53 1.18
C ALA A 102 4.45 11.89 -0.13
N ALA A 103 3.40 11.09 -0.03
CA ALA A 103 2.75 10.54 -1.21
C ALA A 103 1.90 11.61 -1.89
N ARG A 104 2.11 11.80 -3.20
CA ARG A 104 1.35 12.77 -4.00
C ARG A 104 0.48 12.07 -5.01
N ASN A 105 -0.75 12.51 -5.06
CA ASN A 105 -1.78 12.03 -5.95
C ASN A 105 -2.36 13.19 -6.75
N MET A 106 -2.55 12.99 -8.05
CA MET A 106 -3.26 13.91 -8.94
C MET A 106 -4.50 13.21 -9.46
N LYS A 107 -5.65 13.85 -9.31
CA LYS A 107 -6.92 13.39 -9.88
C LYS A 107 -7.47 14.47 -10.81
N TRP A 108 -7.97 14.05 -11.97
CA TRP A 108 -8.81 14.87 -12.82
C TRP A 108 -10.05 14.07 -13.26
N GLU A 109 -11.11 14.79 -13.52
CA GLU A 109 -12.38 14.22 -13.93
C GLU A 109 -13.11 15.16 -14.90
N VAL A 110 -13.87 14.57 -15.80
CA VAL A 110 -14.82 15.25 -16.69
C VAL A 110 -16.16 14.57 -16.56
N ARG A 111 -17.20 15.35 -16.39
CA ARG A 111 -18.55 14.89 -16.20
C ARG A 111 -19.50 15.57 -17.19
N ALA A 112 -20.37 14.80 -17.79
CA ALA A 112 -21.48 15.26 -18.59
C ALA A 112 -22.80 14.89 -17.89
N ASP A 113 -23.70 15.86 -17.76
CA ASP A 113 -25.04 15.73 -17.20
C ASP A 113 -26.05 16.05 -18.32
N PHE A 114 -26.87 15.08 -18.69
CA PHE A 114 -27.92 15.19 -19.70
C PHE A 114 -29.26 15.08 -19.00
N SER A 115 -30.17 16.01 -19.25
CA SER A 115 -31.55 15.90 -18.77
C SER A 115 -32.56 16.29 -19.82
N ILE A 116 -33.61 15.46 -19.96
CA ILE A 116 -34.73 15.67 -20.86
C ILE A 116 -36.00 15.02 -20.27
N ASP A 117 -37.09 15.78 -20.17
CA ASP A 117 -38.42 15.27 -19.74
C ASP A 117 -38.34 14.38 -18.46
N ASP A 118 -37.68 14.84 -17.41
CA ASP A 118 -37.45 14.13 -16.15
C ASP A 118 -36.56 12.86 -16.24
N HIS A 119 -35.99 12.57 -17.41
CA HIS A 119 -34.88 11.62 -17.54
C HIS A 119 -33.56 12.34 -17.30
N ARG A 120 -32.68 11.72 -16.56
CA ARG A 120 -31.34 12.25 -16.29
C ARG A 120 -30.29 11.19 -16.46
N LEU A 121 -29.24 11.52 -17.20
CA LEU A 121 -28.06 10.69 -17.38
C LEU A 121 -26.82 11.48 -16.99
N LEU A 122 -26.07 10.94 -16.05
CA LEU A 122 -24.75 11.42 -15.63
C LEU A 122 -23.71 10.43 -16.12
N VAL A 123 -22.64 10.95 -16.72
CA VAL A 123 -21.47 10.16 -17.08
C VAL A 123 -20.25 10.91 -16.63
N THR A 124 -19.38 10.26 -15.87
CA THR A 124 -18.13 10.81 -15.37
C THR A 124 -16.98 9.92 -15.81
N TYR A 125 -15.99 10.46 -16.49
CA TYR A 125 -14.71 9.83 -16.68
C TYR A 125 -13.69 10.46 -15.72
N PHE A 126 -12.89 9.64 -15.06
CA PHE A 126 -11.86 10.15 -14.18
C PHE A 126 -10.53 9.39 -14.37
N ARG A 127 -9.46 10.07 -14.01
CA ARG A 127 -8.13 9.49 -13.94
C ARG A 127 -7.39 10.00 -12.72
N GLU A 128 -6.81 9.07 -11.97
CA GLU A 128 -6.06 9.33 -10.75
C GLU A 128 -4.68 8.69 -10.86
N LYS A 129 -3.63 9.47 -10.58
CA LYS A 129 -2.25 9.02 -10.69
C LYS A 129 -1.50 9.34 -9.40
N MET A 130 -1.00 8.30 -8.74
CA MET A 130 -0.09 8.37 -7.62
C MET A 130 1.27 7.82 -8.02
N THR A 131 2.35 8.59 -7.77
CA THR A 131 3.70 8.23 -8.20
C THR A 131 4.67 7.95 -7.06
N SER A 132 4.29 8.26 -5.83
CA SER A 132 5.12 8.21 -4.64
C SER A 132 4.40 7.62 -3.43
N GLY A 133 3.54 6.64 -3.66
CA GLY A 133 2.80 5.97 -2.60
C GLY A 133 3.71 5.14 -1.68
N PHE A 134 3.26 4.95 -0.46
CA PHE A 134 4.02 4.16 0.51
C PHE A 134 3.87 2.66 0.24
N ARG A 135 4.98 1.96 0.31
CA ARG A 135 5.02 0.50 0.35
C ARG A 135 6.23 0.00 1.11
N GLN A 136 6.18 -1.25 1.55
CA GLN A 136 7.34 -1.93 2.09
C GLN A 136 8.19 -2.50 0.95
N GLY A 137 9.45 -2.17 0.95
CA GLY A 137 10.49 -2.78 0.14
C GLY A 137 11.29 -3.78 0.96
N LYS A 138 11.85 -4.79 0.30
CA LYS A 138 12.79 -5.73 0.94
C LYS A 138 14.20 -5.19 0.86
N SER A 139 14.93 -5.25 1.98
CA SER A 139 16.36 -5.03 2.06
C SER A 139 17.03 -6.26 2.64
N TYR A 140 18.29 -6.49 2.30
CA TYR A 140 19.06 -7.63 2.83
C TYR A 140 20.28 -7.11 3.55
N THR A 141 20.42 -7.48 4.82
CA THR A 141 21.58 -7.17 5.63
C THR A 141 22.44 -8.43 5.81
N ARG A 142 23.73 -8.25 5.68
CA ARG A 142 24.71 -9.30 5.91
C ARG A 142 25.22 -9.19 7.34
N TYR A 143 25.04 -10.25 8.13
CA TYR A 143 25.62 -10.38 9.47
C TYR A 143 26.77 -11.38 9.43
N ILE A 144 27.88 -11.00 10.05
CA ILE A 144 29.06 -11.84 10.23
C ILE A 144 29.20 -12.09 11.73
N TYR A 145 29.30 -13.34 12.11
CA TYR A 145 29.43 -13.75 13.49
C TYR A 145 30.29 -15.01 13.61
N ASN A 146 30.84 -15.24 14.80
CA ASN A 146 31.65 -16.41 15.06
C ASN A 146 30.76 -17.58 15.52
N ARG A 147 30.93 -18.74 14.93
CA ARG A 147 30.36 -20.00 15.41
C ARG A 147 31.45 -20.78 16.13
N TYR A 148 31.26 -21.00 17.42
CA TYR A 148 32.20 -21.73 18.26
C TYR A 148 31.97 -23.23 18.10
N SER A 149 33.05 -23.97 18.04
CA SER A 149 33.04 -25.45 17.98
C SER A 149 32.83 -26.02 19.38
N THR A 150 32.01 -27.05 19.46
CA THR A 150 31.85 -27.87 20.67
C THR A 150 32.64 -29.20 20.58
N GLU A 151 33.43 -29.34 19.53
CA GLU A 151 34.26 -30.53 19.31
C GLU A 151 35.33 -30.67 20.41
N GLY A 152 35.42 -31.86 20.99
CA GLY A 152 36.39 -32.16 22.05
C GLY A 152 35.91 -31.77 23.45
N LEU A 153 34.72 -31.19 23.63
CA LEU A 153 34.15 -30.95 24.95
C LEU A 153 33.54 -32.22 25.50
N ASP A 154 34.03 -32.65 26.68
CA ASP A 154 33.48 -33.82 27.40
C ASP A 154 32.74 -33.33 28.67
N PRO A 155 31.39 -33.36 28.69
CA PRO A 155 30.61 -32.90 29.81
C PRO A 155 30.93 -33.61 31.14
N SER A 156 31.41 -34.83 31.08
CA SER A 156 31.71 -35.64 32.27
C SER A 156 32.95 -35.15 33.03
N THR A 157 33.87 -34.47 32.34
CA THR A 157 35.14 -33.95 32.90
C THR A 157 35.07 -32.47 33.23
N MET A 158 33.99 -31.79 32.78
CA MET A 158 33.84 -30.33 32.97
C MET A 158 33.29 -30.00 34.36
N THR A 159 33.83 -28.98 34.98
CA THR A 159 33.39 -28.43 36.28
C THR A 159 32.44 -27.22 36.12
N GLY A 160 32.29 -26.70 34.94
CA GLY A 160 31.43 -25.54 34.62
C GLY A 160 31.26 -25.35 33.12
N PRO A 161 30.43 -24.37 32.70
CA PRO A 161 30.21 -24.07 31.30
C PRO A 161 31.50 -23.73 30.54
N PRO A 162 31.63 -24.09 29.25
CA PRO A 162 32.83 -23.79 28.47
C PRO A 162 33.02 -22.28 28.31
N ASP A 163 34.28 -21.79 28.48
CA ASP A 163 34.58 -20.40 28.16
C ASP A 163 34.79 -20.21 26.66
N LEU A 164 34.21 -19.13 26.08
CA LEU A 164 34.37 -18.83 24.66
C LEU A 164 35.84 -18.54 24.29
N ALA A 165 36.63 -18.04 25.24
CA ALA A 165 38.06 -17.77 25.02
C ALA A 165 38.87 -19.03 24.72
N ASP A 166 38.43 -20.17 25.27
CA ASP A 166 39.11 -21.47 25.12
C ASP A 166 38.64 -22.25 23.91
N LEU A 167 37.61 -21.77 23.20
CA LEU A 167 36.98 -22.48 22.07
C LEU A 167 37.49 -21.93 20.73
N THR A 168 37.70 -22.86 19.80
CA THR A 168 37.93 -22.51 18.41
C THR A 168 36.61 -22.03 17.77
N PHE A 169 36.71 -21.12 16.82
CA PHE A 169 35.56 -20.65 16.09
C PHE A 169 35.79 -20.53 14.60
N THR A 170 34.72 -20.59 13.84
CA THR A 170 34.70 -20.33 12.39
C THR A 170 33.78 -19.13 12.13
N PRO A 171 34.26 -18.09 11.39
CA PRO A 171 33.40 -17.01 10.96
C PRO A 171 32.29 -17.53 10.03
N ASP A 172 31.05 -17.21 10.32
CA ASP A 172 29.91 -17.51 9.48
C ASP A 172 29.19 -16.22 9.04
N THR A 173 28.54 -16.31 7.89
CA THR A 173 27.84 -15.17 7.28
C THR A 173 26.41 -15.56 6.94
N ILE A 174 25.46 -14.77 7.41
CA ILE A 174 24.06 -14.95 7.10
C ILE A 174 23.47 -13.69 6.46
N LEU A 175 22.62 -13.89 5.46
CA LEU A 175 21.82 -12.82 4.83
C LEU A 175 20.40 -12.87 5.38
N LYS A 176 19.95 -11.80 5.99
CA LYS A 176 18.57 -11.66 6.47
C LYS A 176 17.82 -10.57 5.69
N VAL A 177 16.57 -10.86 5.42
CA VAL A 177 15.64 -9.92 4.79
C VAL A 177 14.97 -9.09 5.86
N GLN A 178 14.89 -7.80 5.59
CA GLN A 178 14.18 -6.82 6.39
C GLN A 178 13.21 -6.04 5.52
N SER A 179 12.16 -5.49 6.11
CA SER A 179 11.19 -4.67 5.42
C SER A 179 11.39 -3.20 5.77
N VAL A 180 11.61 -2.37 4.76
CA VAL A 180 11.82 -0.92 4.91
C VAL A 180 10.71 -0.17 4.19
N HIS A 181 10.16 0.87 4.79
CA HIS A 181 9.17 1.72 4.15
C HIS A 181 9.80 2.57 3.05
N THR A 182 9.18 2.59 1.87
CA THR A 182 9.65 3.35 0.69
C THR A 182 8.49 4.08 0.02
N ASN A 183 8.79 5.00 -0.89
CA ASN A 183 7.83 5.62 -1.80
C ASN A 183 7.69 4.85 -3.13
N GLY A 184 7.79 3.53 -3.09
CA GLY A 184 7.83 2.68 -4.28
C GLY A 184 6.49 2.44 -4.97
N SER A 185 5.36 2.75 -4.33
CA SER A 185 4.05 2.48 -4.91
C SER A 185 3.69 3.48 -6.00
N ARG A 186 3.39 2.98 -7.19
CA ARG A 186 2.80 3.73 -8.31
C ARG A 186 1.43 3.16 -8.63
N ILE A 187 0.43 4.01 -8.66
CA ILE A 187 -0.95 3.62 -8.95
C ILE A 187 -1.50 4.55 -10.02
N LEU A 188 -2.05 3.95 -11.06
CA LEU A 188 -2.87 4.63 -12.06
C LEU A 188 -4.26 4.01 -11.99
N LYS A 189 -5.25 4.82 -11.62
CA LYS A 189 -6.66 4.43 -11.60
C LYS A 189 -7.41 5.28 -12.60
N GLU A 190 -8.18 4.65 -13.47
CA GLU A 190 -9.06 5.29 -14.43
C GLU A 190 -10.40 4.57 -14.47
N GLY A 191 -11.45 5.28 -14.82
CA GLY A 191 -12.77 4.67 -14.85
C GLY A 191 -13.85 5.57 -15.39
N VAL A 192 -14.98 4.93 -15.66
CA VAL A 192 -16.22 5.58 -16.07
C VAL A 192 -17.29 5.24 -15.04
N GLU A 193 -17.90 6.27 -14.49
CA GLU A 193 -19.07 6.17 -13.63
C GLU A 193 -20.29 6.72 -14.38
N PHE A 194 -21.42 6.05 -14.25
CA PHE A 194 -22.67 6.53 -14.83
C PHE A 194 -23.82 6.38 -13.85
N GLN A 195 -24.75 7.30 -13.95
CA GLN A 195 -26.03 7.22 -13.26
C GLN A 195 -27.13 7.63 -14.22
N TYR A 196 -28.10 6.77 -14.40
CA TYR A 196 -29.32 7.04 -15.14
C TYR A 196 -30.51 7.04 -14.20
N SER A 197 -31.37 8.05 -14.29
CA SER A 197 -32.65 8.12 -13.59
C SER A 197 -33.74 8.35 -14.59
N SER A 198 -34.71 7.43 -14.64
CA SER A 198 -35.85 7.55 -15.54
C SER A 198 -36.86 8.55 -15.01
N LYS A 199 -37.69 9.08 -15.90
CA LYS A 199 -38.99 9.62 -15.54
C LYS A 199 -39.78 8.59 -14.74
N ARG A 200 -40.63 9.02 -13.82
CA ARG A 200 -41.60 8.13 -13.18
C ARG A 200 -42.65 7.66 -14.20
N PHE A 201 -42.74 6.35 -14.42
CA PHE A 201 -43.72 5.75 -15.31
C PHE A 201 -45.12 5.91 -14.73
N PRO A 202 -46.08 6.59 -15.42
CA PRO A 202 -47.39 6.95 -14.82
C PRO A 202 -48.24 5.75 -14.42
N ILE A 203 -48.20 4.65 -15.20
CA ILE A 203 -49.05 3.48 -15.00
C ILE A 203 -48.64 2.71 -13.75
N ILE A 204 -47.36 2.38 -13.64
CA ILE A 204 -46.79 1.59 -12.52
C ILE A 204 -46.25 2.47 -11.40
N ARG A 205 -46.24 3.79 -11.57
CA ARG A 205 -45.76 4.79 -10.65
C ARG A 205 -44.33 4.52 -10.11
N THR A 206 -43.54 3.91 -10.96
CA THR A 206 -42.17 3.49 -10.63
C THR A 206 -41.14 4.37 -11.34
N ARG A 207 -40.10 4.75 -10.65
CA ARG A 207 -38.88 5.34 -11.20
C ARG A 207 -37.78 4.30 -11.19
N LEU A 208 -37.05 4.18 -12.27
CA LEU A 208 -35.84 3.36 -12.37
C LEU A 208 -34.61 4.27 -12.21
N THR A 209 -33.72 3.89 -11.32
CA THR A 209 -32.36 4.46 -11.23
C THR A 209 -31.35 3.34 -11.47
N VAL A 210 -30.42 3.57 -12.38
CA VAL A 210 -29.30 2.65 -12.66
C VAL A 210 -28.00 3.38 -12.37
N ASN A 211 -27.21 2.82 -11.49
CA ASN A 211 -25.86 3.31 -11.20
C ASN A 211 -24.86 2.25 -11.63
N GLY A 212 -23.78 2.67 -12.23
CA GLY A 212 -22.73 1.73 -12.59
C GLY A 212 -21.37 2.41 -12.65
N ALA A 213 -20.34 1.59 -12.51
CA ALA A 213 -18.98 2.03 -12.60
C ALA A 213 -18.08 0.93 -13.16
N TRP A 214 -17.22 1.31 -14.09
CA TRP A 214 -16.11 0.51 -14.55
C TRP A 214 -14.80 1.17 -14.11
N PHE A 215 -13.92 0.37 -13.52
CA PHE A 215 -12.62 0.83 -13.04
C PHE A 215 -11.52 -0.08 -13.57
N ARG A 216 -10.43 0.56 -13.97
CA ARG A 216 -9.15 -0.08 -14.25
C ARG A 216 -8.09 0.53 -13.36
N THR A 217 -7.43 -0.30 -12.56
CA THR A 217 -6.33 0.12 -11.70
C THR A 217 -5.07 -0.64 -12.06
N THR A 218 -4.03 0.09 -12.44
CA THR A 218 -2.70 -0.44 -12.69
C THR A 218 -1.83 -0.14 -11.48
N TYR A 219 -1.30 -1.19 -10.86
CA TYR A 219 -0.36 -1.12 -9.75
C TYR A 219 1.04 -1.42 -10.26
N ASN A 220 2.00 -0.56 -9.91
CA ASN A 220 3.40 -0.74 -10.25
C ASN A 220 4.28 -0.42 -9.04
N ASN A 221 5.52 -0.90 -9.12
CA ASN A 221 6.57 -0.59 -8.18
C ASN A 221 7.68 0.19 -8.88
N SER A 222 8.15 1.29 -8.26
CA SER A 222 9.26 2.09 -8.79
C SER A 222 10.60 1.76 -8.13
N GLN A 223 10.61 0.84 -7.19
CA GLN A 223 11.81 0.42 -6.47
C GLN A 223 12.23 -0.98 -6.93
N PRO A 224 13.52 -1.28 -6.93
CA PRO A 224 13.99 -2.62 -7.21
C PRO A 224 13.38 -3.64 -6.25
N VAL A 225 13.08 -4.82 -6.76
CA VAL A 225 12.60 -5.95 -5.95
C VAL A 225 13.74 -6.95 -5.77
N TYR A 226 14.08 -7.23 -4.53
CA TYR A 226 15.08 -8.20 -4.18
C TYR A 226 14.42 -9.55 -3.87
N LYS A 227 14.83 -10.61 -4.56
CA LYS A 227 14.35 -11.98 -4.32
C LYS A 227 15.53 -12.91 -4.06
N ARG A 228 15.48 -13.64 -2.97
CA ARG A 228 16.45 -14.69 -2.70
C ARG A 228 15.89 -16.02 -3.21
N PRO A 229 16.61 -16.74 -4.09
CA PRO A 229 16.20 -18.08 -4.51
C PRO A 229 16.12 -19.03 -3.31
N SER A 230 15.11 -19.88 -3.27
CA SER A 230 14.95 -20.91 -2.24
C SER A 230 15.75 -22.19 -2.51
N VAL A 231 16.57 -22.18 -3.56
CA VAL A 231 17.34 -23.34 -3.97
C VAL A 231 18.47 -23.62 -2.98
N VAL A 232 18.62 -24.90 -2.62
CA VAL A 232 19.71 -25.43 -1.79
C VAL A 232 20.61 -26.24 -2.68
N ILE A 233 21.93 -25.97 -2.70
CA ILE A 233 22.95 -26.70 -3.42
C ILE A 233 23.91 -27.27 -2.37
N ASP A 234 24.16 -28.56 -2.41
CA ASP A 234 25.03 -29.29 -1.49
C ASP A 234 24.74 -29.00 0.00
N GLY A 235 23.45 -29.00 0.36
CA GLY A 235 22.99 -28.70 1.72
C GLY A 235 23.13 -27.23 2.15
N ARG A 236 23.55 -26.32 1.27
CA ARG A 236 23.75 -24.93 1.54
C ARG A 236 22.78 -24.07 0.74
N GLN A 237 22.10 -23.13 1.41
CA GLN A 237 21.24 -22.16 0.75
C GLN A 237 22.09 -21.20 -0.09
N ILE A 238 21.63 -20.92 -1.31
CA ILE A 238 22.27 -19.96 -2.23
C ILE A 238 22.43 -18.60 -1.54
N ARG A 239 23.61 -18.00 -1.68
CA ARG A 239 23.98 -16.69 -1.11
C ARG A 239 23.78 -15.54 -2.10
N TYR A 240 23.14 -15.79 -3.24
CA TYR A 240 22.82 -14.76 -4.23
C TYR A 240 21.44 -14.16 -3.99
N ILE A 241 21.30 -12.89 -4.31
CA ILE A 241 20.04 -12.14 -4.26
C ILE A 241 19.78 -11.64 -5.67
N GLY A 242 18.66 -12.04 -6.25
CA GLY A 242 18.21 -11.53 -7.54
C GLY A 242 17.68 -10.11 -7.39
N LEU A 243 18.09 -9.23 -8.30
CA LEU A 243 17.61 -7.87 -8.41
C LEU A 243 16.69 -7.75 -9.64
N TYR A 244 15.46 -7.31 -9.44
CA TYR A 244 14.47 -7.13 -10.49
C TYR A 244 14.05 -5.66 -10.49
N ASN A 245 14.25 -4.96 -11.62
CA ASN A 245 13.99 -3.52 -11.71
C ASN A 245 12.53 -3.20 -12.01
N GLU A 246 11.81 -4.09 -12.69
CA GLU A 246 10.46 -3.87 -13.20
C GLU A 246 9.52 -5.04 -12.88
N ASP A 247 9.68 -5.65 -11.73
CA ASP A 247 8.80 -6.72 -11.31
C ASP A 247 7.84 -6.20 -10.22
N ASP A 248 6.69 -6.87 -10.07
CA ASP A 248 5.73 -6.60 -9.00
C ASP A 248 4.67 -5.54 -9.34
N GLY A 249 4.10 -5.66 -10.56
CA GLY A 249 2.92 -4.91 -10.98
C GLY A 249 1.77 -5.84 -11.37
N TYR A 250 0.55 -5.33 -11.30
CA TYR A 250 -0.65 -6.02 -11.80
C TYR A 250 -1.73 -5.01 -12.20
N ILE A 251 -2.66 -5.47 -13.04
CA ILE A 251 -3.83 -4.70 -13.45
C ILE A 251 -5.05 -5.37 -12.84
N ARG A 252 -5.92 -4.57 -12.27
CA ARG A 252 -7.24 -4.99 -11.79
C ARG A 252 -8.32 -4.19 -12.48
N GLU A 253 -9.28 -4.89 -13.05
CA GLU A 253 -10.49 -4.30 -13.62
C GLU A 253 -11.72 -4.78 -12.85
N SER A 254 -12.70 -3.90 -12.71
CA SER A 254 -13.99 -4.23 -12.11
C SER A 254 -15.10 -3.43 -12.75
N PHE A 255 -16.24 -4.06 -12.92
CA PHE A 255 -17.49 -3.44 -13.34
C PHE A 255 -18.57 -3.77 -12.31
N ASN A 256 -19.27 -2.75 -11.84
CA ASN A 256 -20.37 -2.90 -10.91
C ASN A 256 -21.57 -2.11 -11.42
N THR A 257 -22.76 -2.67 -11.28
CA THR A 257 -24.02 -2.03 -11.63
C THR A 257 -25.06 -2.33 -10.56
N ASN A 258 -25.86 -1.33 -10.24
CA ASN A 258 -26.96 -1.41 -9.28
C ASN A 258 -28.22 -0.81 -9.91
N PHE A 259 -29.34 -1.48 -9.75
CA PHE A 259 -30.66 -1.07 -10.22
C PHE A 259 -31.55 -0.78 -9.01
N THR A 260 -32.19 0.40 -8.98
CA THR A 260 -33.13 0.78 -7.93
C THR A 260 -34.48 1.10 -8.56
N PHE A 261 -35.52 0.52 -8.02
CA PHE A 261 -36.91 0.74 -8.42
C PHE A 261 -37.66 1.42 -7.26
N ASP A 262 -38.10 2.66 -7.47
CA ASP A 262 -38.87 3.43 -6.50
C ASP A 262 -40.30 3.53 -6.96
N THR A 263 -41.21 2.86 -6.26
CA THR A 263 -42.65 2.76 -6.59
C THR A 263 -43.49 3.46 -5.53
N ASP A 264 -44.39 4.37 -5.95
CA ASP A 264 -45.37 5.01 -5.08
C ASP A 264 -46.74 4.34 -5.23
N ILE A 265 -47.38 4.04 -4.10
CA ILE A 265 -48.76 3.53 -4.03
C ILE A 265 -49.62 4.58 -3.30
N PRO A 266 -50.10 5.64 -3.97
CA PRO A 266 -50.76 6.78 -3.31
C PRO A 266 -52.05 6.41 -2.58
N ARG A 267 -52.77 5.42 -3.07
CA ARG A 267 -54.00 4.93 -2.41
C ARG A 267 -53.75 4.42 -1.00
N LEU A 268 -52.56 3.85 -0.76
CA LEU A 268 -52.14 3.31 0.53
C LEU A 268 -51.21 4.28 1.28
N LYS A 269 -50.85 5.43 0.67
CA LYS A 269 -49.82 6.37 1.18
C LYS A 269 -48.49 5.66 1.49
N LEU A 270 -48.12 4.69 0.67
CA LEU A 270 -46.90 3.90 0.80
C LEU A 270 -45.94 4.18 -0.33
N GLY A 271 -44.65 4.23 -0.02
CA GLY A 271 -43.53 4.17 -0.94
C GLY A 271 -42.77 2.88 -0.76
N PHE A 272 -42.37 2.25 -1.85
CA PHE A 272 -41.58 1.02 -1.87
C PHE A 272 -40.33 1.21 -2.73
N SER A 273 -39.16 0.88 -2.19
CA SER A 273 -37.89 0.93 -2.90
C SER A 273 -37.20 -0.43 -2.84
N THR A 274 -36.76 -0.92 -3.99
CA THR A 274 -35.99 -2.16 -4.14
C THR A 274 -34.71 -1.90 -4.90
N SER A 275 -33.60 -2.42 -4.42
CA SER A 275 -32.30 -2.37 -5.09
C SER A 275 -31.76 -3.77 -5.33
N ILE A 276 -31.14 -3.97 -6.50
CA ILE A 276 -30.52 -5.23 -6.95
C ILE A 276 -29.10 -4.91 -7.39
#